data_bed084f4881f15d30a775e8f12994c80
#
_entry.id   bed084f4881f15d30a775e8f12994c80
#
_cell.length_a   1.000
_cell.length_b   1.000
_cell.length_c   1.000
_cell.angle_alpha   90.00
_cell.angle_beta   90.00
_cell.angle_gamma   90.00
#
_symmetry.space_group_name_H-M   'P 1'
#
loop_
_entity.id
_entity.type
_entity.pdbx_description
1 polymer ?
#
loop_
_entity_poly.entity_id
_entity_poly.type
_entity_poly.pdbx_seq_one_letter_code
_entity_poly.pdbx_strand_id
1 'polypeptide(L)'
;MTRQTTTLMNDPDFEALKHENAKELEQIKWQFKKEELTYLEAGQHLRSLNQQLWQVPSMVIAITGGIWYGAASINGDLPKILALSFAAAVNILTIPIIVRLRQLIKKHINRQLAFNQQNDSKGNYTVITCWTLLLLIAAFLSIVGARNTEKISTENKKSEPQTINNYLYPQKIEVLNQ
;
A
#
# COMPACT_ATOMS: atom_id res chain seq x y z
N MET A 1 39.36 30.27 67.87
CA MET A 1 38.48 30.21 66.66
C MET A 1 39.25 29.59 65.53
N THR A 2 39.04 28.28 65.23
CA THR A 2 39.56 27.85 63.95
C THR A 2 39.46 26.36 63.71
N ARG A 3 39.15 25.97 62.50
CA ARG A 3 39.32 24.62 61.88
C ARG A 3 38.41 23.47 62.31
N GLN A 4 37.18 23.51 61.80
CA GLN A 4 36.36 22.31 61.68
C GLN A 4 35.75 22.22 60.24
N THR A 5 36.54 22.35 59.21
CA THR A 5 35.99 22.30 57.85
C THR A 5 36.71 21.34 56.92
N THR A 6 37.52 20.42 57.41
CA THR A 6 38.34 19.55 56.54
C THR A 6 38.08 18.05 56.69
N THR A 7 37.12 17.61 57.53
CA THR A 7 36.90 16.18 57.85
C THR A 7 35.74 15.57 57.08
N LEU A 8 35.01 16.33 56.27
CA LEU A 8 33.86 15.83 55.50
C LEU A 8 34.20 15.25 54.11
N MET A 9 35.48 15.25 53.71
CA MET A 9 35.85 14.90 52.34
C MET A 9 36.35 13.45 52.13
N ASN A 10 36.48 12.66 53.18
CA ASN A 10 36.97 11.27 53.12
C ASN A 10 36.13 10.31 53.95
N ASP A 11 34.81 10.50 54.02
CA ASP A 11 33.93 9.52 54.63
C ASP A 11 33.60 8.45 53.58
N PRO A 12 33.97 7.18 53.81
CA PRO A 12 33.68 6.08 52.89
C PRO A 12 32.17 5.92 52.58
N ASP A 13 31.32 6.31 53.52
CA ASP A 13 29.88 6.31 53.36
C ASP A 13 29.41 7.38 52.38
N PHE A 14 30.10 8.54 52.32
CA PHE A 14 29.80 9.59 51.36
C PHE A 14 30.18 9.19 49.90
N GLU A 15 31.32 8.53 49.71
CA GLU A 15 31.73 7.99 48.40
C GLU A 15 30.83 6.87 47.95
N ALA A 16 30.36 5.98 48.85
CA ALA A 16 29.38 4.93 48.52
C ALA A 16 28.05 5.53 48.07
N LEU A 17 27.53 6.55 48.78
CA LEU A 17 26.29 7.24 48.43
C LEU A 17 26.39 7.95 47.08
N LYS A 18 27.53 8.58 46.80
CA LYS A 18 27.81 9.26 45.53
C LYS A 18 27.84 8.25 44.37
N HIS A 19 28.39 7.06 44.59
CA HIS A 19 28.43 6.01 43.57
C HIS A 19 27.05 5.41 43.34
N GLU A 20 26.22 5.25 44.36
CA GLU A 20 24.85 4.79 44.27
C GLU A 20 23.98 5.81 43.48
N ASN A 21 24.06 7.08 43.84
CA ASN A 21 23.37 8.15 43.13
C ASN A 21 23.81 8.25 41.66
N ALA A 22 25.09 8.01 41.33
CA ALA A 22 25.58 7.98 39.95
C ALA A 22 24.99 6.82 39.18
N LYS A 23 24.86 5.61 39.77
CA LYS A 23 24.21 4.46 39.17
C LYS A 23 22.72 4.69 38.91
N GLU A 24 22.00 5.25 39.88
CA GLU A 24 20.59 5.60 39.71
C GLU A 24 20.40 6.60 38.56
N LEU A 25 21.24 7.62 38.49
CA LEU A 25 21.20 8.62 37.45
C LEU A 25 21.46 7.99 36.06
N GLU A 26 22.39 7.06 35.96
CA GLU A 26 22.65 6.32 34.71
C GLU A 26 21.46 5.44 34.32
N GLN A 27 20.84 4.76 35.28
CA GLN A 27 19.65 3.93 35.01
C GLN A 27 18.47 4.79 34.51
N ILE A 28 18.24 5.94 35.16
CA ILE A 28 17.20 6.89 34.72
C ILE A 28 17.50 7.40 33.30
N LYS A 29 18.73 7.82 33.02
CA LYS A 29 19.13 8.24 31.65
C LYS A 29 18.94 7.13 30.62
N TRP A 30 19.26 5.89 30.99
CA TRP A 30 19.10 4.74 30.11
C TRP A 30 17.62 4.44 29.83
N GLN A 31 16.74 4.56 30.84
CA GLN A 31 15.31 4.43 30.66
C GLN A 31 14.74 5.49 29.73
N PHE A 32 15.07 6.77 29.94
CA PHE A 32 14.66 7.87 29.07
C PHE A 32 15.13 7.66 27.61
N LYS A 33 16.37 7.23 27.43
CA LYS A 33 16.90 6.94 26.09
C LYS A 33 16.17 5.78 25.41
N LYS A 34 15.85 4.74 26.15
CA LYS A 34 15.06 3.60 25.64
C LYS A 34 13.65 4.02 25.25
N GLU A 35 13.00 4.85 26.03
CA GLU A 35 11.68 5.39 25.74
C GLU A 35 11.70 6.28 24.49
N GLU A 36 12.69 7.17 24.37
CA GLU A 36 12.91 8.02 23.19
C GLU A 36 13.11 7.19 21.92
N LEU A 37 13.98 6.18 21.98
CA LEU A 37 14.21 5.29 20.84
C LEU A 37 12.92 4.55 20.41
N THR A 38 12.16 4.05 21.40
CA THR A 38 10.87 3.37 21.12
C THR A 38 9.86 4.31 20.46
N TYR A 39 9.83 5.58 20.89
CA TYR A 39 8.98 6.61 20.29
C TYR A 39 9.39 6.93 18.85
N LEU A 40 10.69 7.11 18.59
CA LEU A 40 11.22 7.37 17.25
C LEU A 40 10.96 6.20 16.29
N GLU A 41 11.18 4.97 16.77
CA GLU A 41 10.90 3.75 16.00
C GLU A 41 9.41 3.61 15.66
N ALA A 42 8.52 3.87 16.62
CA ALA A 42 7.08 3.88 16.37
C ALA A 42 6.68 4.93 15.33
N GLY A 43 7.33 6.10 15.33
CA GLY A 43 7.13 7.16 14.33
C GLY A 43 7.58 6.75 12.92
N GLN A 44 8.72 6.06 12.80
CA GLN A 44 9.21 5.54 11.51
C GLN A 44 8.27 4.46 10.96
N HIS A 45 7.83 3.52 11.81
CA HIS A 45 6.85 2.50 11.43
C HIS A 45 5.53 3.12 10.97
N LEU A 46 5.06 4.16 11.65
CA LEU A 46 3.83 4.86 11.27
C LEU A 46 3.95 5.49 9.87
N ARG A 47 5.07 6.15 9.57
CA ARG A 47 5.32 6.74 8.24
C ARG A 47 5.34 5.67 7.15
N SER A 48 6.03 4.56 7.38
CA SER A 48 6.10 3.44 6.45
C SER A 48 4.72 2.83 6.19
N LEU A 49 3.94 2.57 7.24
CA LEU A 49 2.57 2.03 7.11
C LEU A 49 1.64 3.00 6.37
N ASN A 50 1.78 4.30 6.64
CA ASN A 50 0.98 5.31 5.95
C ASN A 50 1.34 5.40 4.46
N GLN A 51 2.62 5.29 4.12
CA GLN A 51 3.07 5.20 2.72
C GLN A 51 2.48 3.97 2.03
N GLN A 52 2.53 2.79 2.67
CA GLN A 52 1.95 1.56 2.12
C GLN A 52 0.44 1.67 1.92
N LEU A 53 -0.28 2.37 2.82
CA LEU A 53 -1.73 2.59 2.71
C LEU A 53 -2.11 3.32 1.42
N TRP A 54 -1.25 4.19 0.90
CA TRP A 54 -1.45 4.89 -0.37
C TRP A 54 -0.91 4.10 -1.55
N GLN A 55 0.23 3.47 -1.39
CA GLN A 55 0.96 2.79 -2.46
C GLN A 55 0.26 1.51 -2.91
N VAL A 56 -0.20 0.67 -1.98
CA VAL A 56 -0.82 -0.62 -2.30
C VAL A 56 -2.05 -0.48 -3.18
N PRO A 57 -3.08 0.32 -2.84
CA PRO A 57 -4.26 0.43 -3.69
C PRO A 57 -3.98 1.11 -5.03
N SER A 58 -3.07 2.10 -5.09
CA SER A 58 -2.72 2.74 -6.37
C SER A 58 -2.00 1.77 -7.32
N MET A 59 -1.11 0.92 -6.82
CA MET A 59 -0.49 -0.14 -7.64
C MET A 59 -1.52 -1.16 -8.14
N VAL A 60 -2.45 -1.58 -7.30
CA VAL A 60 -3.50 -2.53 -7.68
C VAL A 60 -4.39 -1.95 -8.76
N ILE A 61 -4.76 -0.67 -8.68
CA ILE A 61 -5.55 -0.01 -9.72
C ILE A 61 -4.78 0.10 -11.02
N ALA A 62 -3.49 0.43 -10.98
CA ALA A 62 -2.65 0.48 -12.18
C ALA A 62 -2.54 -0.90 -12.85
N ILE A 63 -2.33 -1.96 -12.06
CA ILE A 63 -2.30 -3.35 -12.55
C ILE A 63 -3.66 -3.73 -13.15
N THR A 64 -4.76 -3.41 -12.48
CA THR A 64 -6.12 -3.68 -12.97
C THR A 64 -6.37 -2.98 -14.29
N GLY A 65 -5.97 -1.72 -14.44
CA GLY A 65 -6.06 -0.97 -15.69
C GLY A 65 -5.24 -1.62 -16.83
N GLY A 66 -4.02 -2.09 -16.51
CA GLY A 66 -3.18 -2.85 -17.45
C GLY A 66 -3.83 -4.16 -17.88
N ILE A 67 -4.44 -4.90 -16.94
CA ILE A 67 -5.18 -6.14 -17.26
C ILE A 67 -6.38 -5.84 -18.15
N TRP A 68 -7.14 -4.78 -17.89
CA TRP A 68 -8.27 -4.38 -18.74
C TRP A 68 -7.83 -4.04 -20.14
N TYR A 69 -6.75 -3.25 -20.27
CA TYR A 69 -6.18 -2.92 -21.57
C TYR A 69 -5.70 -4.18 -22.32
N GLY A 70 -4.98 -5.06 -21.65
CA GLY A 70 -4.55 -6.34 -22.21
C GLY A 70 -5.73 -7.21 -22.64
N ALA A 71 -6.76 -7.34 -21.80
CA ALA A 71 -7.97 -8.10 -22.11
C ALA A 71 -8.73 -7.56 -23.32
N ALA A 72 -8.73 -6.24 -23.53
CA ALA A 72 -9.33 -5.63 -24.73
C ALA A 72 -8.60 -6.01 -26.02
N SER A 73 -7.27 -6.25 -25.94
CA SER A 73 -6.41 -6.56 -27.10
C SER A 73 -6.32 -8.07 -27.42
N ILE A 74 -6.71 -8.94 -26.47
CA ILE A 74 -6.62 -10.39 -26.65
C ILE A 74 -7.78 -10.88 -27.54
N ASN A 75 -7.49 -11.81 -28.46
CA ASN A 75 -8.50 -12.52 -29.25
C ASN A 75 -8.95 -13.78 -28.51
N GLY A 76 -10.28 -13.99 -28.43
CA GLY A 76 -10.89 -15.12 -27.75
C GLY A 76 -11.53 -14.77 -26.41
N ASP A 77 -12.67 -15.40 -26.12
CA ASP A 77 -13.47 -15.05 -24.93
C ASP A 77 -12.91 -15.65 -23.65
N LEU A 78 -12.40 -16.89 -23.70
CA LEU A 78 -11.86 -17.58 -22.52
C LEU A 78 -10.67 -16.85 -21.88
N PRO A 79 -9.63 -16.40 -22.61
CA PRO A 79 -8.53 -15.62 -22.03
C PRO A 79 -9.01 -14.29 -21.45
N LYS A 80 -10.00 -13.62 -22.10
CA LYS A 80 -10.59 -12.38 -21.56
C LYS A 80 -11.28 -12.61 -20.23
N ILE A 81 -12.11 -13.64 -20.15
CA ILE A 81 -12.83 -14.02 -18.92
C ILE A 81 -11.82 -14.30 -17.79
N LEU A 82 -10.78 -15.08 -18.07
CA LEU A 82 -9.74 -15.38 -17.08
C LEU A 82 -9.01 -14.13 -16.60
N ALA A 83 -8.59 -13.25 -17.51
CA ALA A 83 -7.90 -12.02 -17.17
C ALA A 83 -8.77 -11.09 -16.32
N LEU A 84 -10.03 -10.87 -16.71
CA LEU A 84 -10.95 -10.02 -15.96
C LEU A 84 -11.36 -10.62 -14.61
N SER A 85 -11.55 -11.95 -14.55
CA SER A 85 -11.80 -12.64 -13.28
C SER A 85 -10.62 -12.54 -12.33
N PHE A 86 -9.40 -12.65 -12.84
CA PHE A 86 -8.17 -12.42 -12.05
C PHE A 86 -8.10 -10.99 -11.53
N ALA A 87 -8.40 -9.99 -12.37
CA ALA A 87 -8.45 -8.59 -11.95
C ALA A 87 -9.48 -8.38 -10.83
N ALA A 88 -10.68 -8.96 -10.94
CA ALA A 88 -11.69 -8.90 -9.89
C ALA A 88 -11.21 -9.52 -8.58
N ALA A 89 -10.57 -10.70 -8.63
CA ALA A 89 -10.04 -11.39 -7.47
C ALA A 89 -8.96 -10.55 -6.77
N VAL A 90 -8.01 -9.96 -7.50
CA VAL A 90 -6.95 -9.10 -6.96
C VAL A 90 -7.55 -7.90 -6.23
N ASN A 91 -8.55 -7.22 -6.82
CA ASN A 91 -9.22 -6.09 -6.18
C ASN A 91 -9.92 -6.48 -4.88
N ILE A 92 -10.65 -7.61 -4.87
CA ILE A 92 -11.34 -8.11 -3.67
C ILE A 92 -10.34 -8.50 -2.57
N LEU A 93 -9.26 -9.22 -2.91
CA LEU A 93 -8.23 -9.64 -1.96
C LEU A 93 -7.43 -8.47 -1.38
N THR A 94 -7.38 -7.33 -2.05
CA THR A 94 -6.69 -6.14 -1.56
C THR A 94 -7.45 -5.44 -0.43
N ILE A 95 -8.78 -5.56 -0.39
CA ILE A 95 -9.61 -4.91 0.64
C ILE A 95 -9.20 -5.30 2.07
N PRO A 96 -9.10 -6.60 2.44
CA PRO A 96 -8.68 -6.98 3.78
C PRO A 96 -7.26 -6.51 4.12
N ILE A 97 -6.37 -6.41 3.14
CA ILE A 97 -5.01 -5.89 3.34
C ILE A 97 -5.07 -4.41 3.79
N ILE A 98 -5.86 -3.58 3.10
CA ILE A 98 -6.03 -2.16 3.45
C ILE A 98 -6.63 -2.01 4.85
N VAL A 99 -7.66 -2.80 5.18
CA VAL A 99 -8.29 -2.79 6.51
C VAL A 99 -7.27 -3.16 7.59
N ARG A 100 -6.46 -4.18 7.35
CA ARG A 100 -5.40 -4.60 8.29
C ARG A 100 -4.31 -3.55 8.46
N LEU A 101 -3.86 -2.93 7.38
CA LEU A 101 -2.90 -1.81 7.44
C LEU A 101 -3.42 -0.69 8.34
N ARG A 102 -4.71 -0.35 8.21
CA ARG A 102 -5.32 0.67 9.07
C ARG A 102 -5.37 0.28 10.54
N GLN A 103 -5.69 -0.97 10.84
CA GLN A 103 -5.68 -1.45 12.23
C GLN A 103 -4.27 -1.32 12.84
N LEU A 104 -3.22 -1.64 12.06
CA LEU A 104 -1.83 -1.47 12.50
C LEU A 104 -1.48 0.00 12.71
N ILE A 105 -1.85 0.89 11.78
CA ILE A 105 -1.65 2.34 11.90
C ILE A 105 -2.33 2.85 13.18
N LYS A 106 -3.59 2.48 13.43
CA LYS A 106 -4.31 2.87 14.65
C LYS A 106 -3.58 2.42 15.92
N LYS A 107 -3.06 1.19 15.93
CA LYS A 107 -2.29 0.66 17.06
C LYS A 107 -1.03 1.50 17.34
N HIS A 108 -0.31 1.92 16.31
CA HIS A 108 0.89 2.76 16.46
C HIS A 108 0.56 4.20 16.87
N ILE A 109 -0.52 4.78 16.32
CA ILE A 109 -1.02 6.10 16.76
C ILE A 109 -1.37 6.08 18.24
N ASN A 110 -2.12 5.07 18.70
CA ASN A 110 -2.53 4.97 20.10
C ASN A 110 -1.32 4.85 21.03
N ARG A 111 -0.24 4.16 20.63
CA ARG A 111 1.01 4.12 21.39
C ARG A 111 1.67 5.50 21.50
N GLN A 112 1.70 6.28 20.42
CA GLN A 112 2.26 7.63 20.45
C GLN A 112 1.41 8.59 21.29
N LEU A 113 0.08 8.49 21.21
CA LEU A 113 -0.83 9.30 22.02
C LEU A 113 -0.71 8.97 23.52
N ALA A 114 -0.57 7.70 23.87
CA ALA A 114 -0.33 7.27 25.25
C ALA A 114 0.99 7.86 25.79
N PHE A 115 2.05 7.92 25.00
CA PHE A 115 3.32 8.54 25.38
C PHE A 115 3.17 10.05 25.62
N ASN A 116 2.38 10.73 24.78
CA ASN A 116 2.15 12.18 24.88
C ASN A 116 1.02 12.55 25.87
N GLN A 117 0.45 11.58 26.59
CA GLN A 117 -0.70 11.77 27.50
C GLN A 117 -1.89 12.46 26.83
N GLN A 118 -2.04 12.29 25.51
CA GLN A 118 -3.15 12.82 24.72
C GLN A 118 -4.29 11.81 24.60
N ASN A 119 -5.52 12.31 24.65
CA ASN A 119 -6.70 11.48 24.46
C ASN A 119 -6.81 10.94 23.02
N ASP A 120 -7.40 9.75 22.86
CA ASP A 120 -7.64 9.09 21.57
C ASP A 120 -8.21 10.05 20.54
N SER A 121 -7.53 10.24 19.43
CA SER A 121 -8.10 10.95 18.28
C SER A 121 -9.08 10.03 17.58
N LYS A 122 -10.29 10.52 17.30
CA LYS A 122 -11.24 9.84 16.41
C LYS A 122 -10.59 9.68 15.04
N GLY A 123 -10.15 8.44 14.73
CA GLY A 123 -9.48 8.16 13.45
C GLY A 123 -10.39 8.45 12.27
N ASN A 124 -9.91 9.27 11.32
CA ASN A 124 -10.64 9.52 10.08
C ASN A 124 -10.57 8.28 9.17
N TYR A 125 -11.73 7.67 8.88
CA TYR A 125 -11.86 6.48 8.03
C TYR A 125 -12.13 6.83 6.56
N THR A 126 -12.26 8.09 6.21
CA THR A 126 -12.65 8.56 4.87
C THR A 126 -11.76 7.97 3.77
N VAL A 127 -10.44 8.01 3.96
CA VAL A 127 -9.48 7.51 2.97
C VAL A 127 -9.69 6.02 2.67
N ILE A 128 -9.89 5.22 3.71
CA ILE A 128 -10.11 3.77 3.55
C ILE A 128 -11.42 3.49 2.86
N THR A 129 -12.48 4.19 3.26
CA THR A 129 -13.78 4.05 2.63
C THR A 129 -13.71 4.38 1.15
N CYS A 130 -13.03 5.47 0.77
CA CYS A 130 -12.83 5.83 -0.64
C CYS A 130 -12.06 4.75 -1.40
N TRP A 131 -10.94 4.24 -0.86
CA TRP A 131 -10.18 3.19 -1.51
C TRP A 131 -10.95 1.88 -1.63
N THR A 132 -11.66 1.48 -0.56
CA THR A 132 -12.50 0.26 -0.57
C THR A 132 -13.61 0.36 -1.60
N LEU A 133 -14.29 1.52 -1.68
CA LEU A 133 -15.33 1.76 -2.67
C LEU A 133 -14.78 1.66 -4.10
N LEU A 134 -13.62 2.28 -4.36
CA LEU A 134 -12.98 2.27 -5.67
C LEU A 134 -12.57 0.86 -6.10
N LEU A 135 -12.01 0.06 -5.20
CA LEU A 135 -11.67 -1.35 -5.47
C LEU A 135 -12.91 -2.22 -5.70
N LEU A 136 -14.01 -1.97 -4.97
CA LEU A 136 -15.28 -2.66 -5.20
C LEU A 136 -15.86 -2.33 -6.57
N ILE A 137 -15.81 -1.06 -6.98
CA ILE A 137 -16.24 -0.65 -8.33
C ILE A 137 -15.38 -1.32 -9.39
N ALA A 138 -14.05 -1.34 -9.22
CA ALA A 138 -13.13 -1.99 -10.15
C ALA A 138 -13.39 -3.51 -10.24
N ALA A 139 -13.64 -4.17 -9.13
CA ALA A 139 -14.00 -5.59 -9.09
C ALA A 139 -15.34 -5.86 -9.80
N PHE A 140 -16.35 -5.02 -9.54
CA PHE A 140 -17.66 -5.11 -10.18
C PHE A 140 -17.58 -4.95 -11.70
N LEU A 141 -16.87 -3.92 -12.17
CA LEU A 141 -16.65 -3.69 -13.61
C LEU A 141 -15.89 -4.86 -14.25
N SER A 142 -14.93 -5.45 -13.57
CA SER A 142 -14.20 -6.63 -14.06
C SER A 142 -15.14 -7.84 -14.21
N ILE A 143 -16.05 -8.07 -13.25
CA ILE A 143 -17.03 -9.17 -13.31
C ILE A 143 -18.04 -8.93 -14.43
N VAL A 144 -18.54 -7.71 -14.58
CA VAL A 144 -19.48 -7.35 -15.66
C VAL A 144 -18.80 -7.50 -17.02
N GLY A 145 -17.55 -7.06 -17.17
CA GLY A 145 -16.76 -7.24 -18.37
C GLY A 145 -16.55 -8.71 -18.72
N ALA A 146 -16.23 -9.55 -17.71
CA ALA A 146 -16.07 -11.00 -17.91
C ALA A 146 -17.36 -11.69 -18.39
N ARG A 147 -18.52 -11.22 -17.94
CA ARG A 147 -19.83 -11.78 -18.37
C ARG A 147 -20.29 -11.31 -19.74
N ASN A 148 -19.80 -10.15 -20.21
CA ASN A 148 -20.25 -9.55 -21.46
C ASN A 148 -19.16 -9.57 -22.55
N THR A 149 -18.18 -10.47 -22.47
CA THR A 149 -17.08 -10.59 -23.44
C THR A 149 -17.56 -10.77 -24.87
N GLU A 150 -18.61 -11.55 -25.11
CA GLU A 150 -19.19 -11.77 -26.43
C GLU A 150 -19.68 -10.48 -27.10
N LYS A 151 -20.33 -9.59 -26.35
CA LYS A 151 -20.83 -8.30 -26.86
C LYS A 151 -19.69 -7.36 -27.25
N ILE A 152 -18.63 -7.33 -26.42
CA ILE A 152 -17.44 -6.49 -26.67
C ILE A 152 -16.68 -6.99 -27.91
N SER A 153 -16.58 -8.29 -28.11
CA SER A 153 -15.92 -8.89 -29.28
C SER A 153 -16.67 -8.63 -30.60
N THR A 154 -17.99 -8.58 -30.55
CA THR A 154 -18.82 -8.33 -31.76
C THR A 154 -18.72 -6.87 -32.22
N GLU A 155 -18.58 -5.93 -31.32
CA GLU A 155 -18.49 -4.51 -31.63
C GLU A 155 -17.13 -4.15 -32.24
N ASN A 156 -16.04 -4.76 -31.77
CA ASN A 156 -14.70 -4.60 -32.34
C ASN A 156 -14.58 -5.19 -33.75
N LYS A 157 -15.26 -6.29 -34.07
CA LYS A 157 -15.31 -6.86 -35.41
C LYS A 157 -16.06 -5.96 -36.40
N LYS A 158 -17.03 -5.17 -35.91
CA LYS A 158 -17.82 -4.27 -36.75
C LYS A 158 -17.10 -2.96 -37.06
N SER A 159 -16.12 -2.58 -36.26
CA SER A 159 -15.31 -1.38 -36.43
C SER A 159 -14.00 -1.58 -37.23
N GLU A 160 -13.63 -2.83 -37.53
CA GLU A 160 -12.52 -3.09 -38.43
C GLU A 160 -12.97 -2.73 -39.85
N PRO A 161 -12.35 -1.69 -40.51
CA PRO A 161 -12.68 -1.39 -41.89
C PRO A 161 -12.37 -2.65 -42.71
N GLN A 162 -13.35 -3.16 -43.42
CA GLN A 162 -13.14 -4.23 -44.42
C GLN A 162 -12.09 -3.71 -45.39
N THR A 163 -10.85 -4.08 -45.14
CA THR A 163 -9.79 -3.89 -46.10
C THR A 163 -10.20 -4.78 -47.28
N ILE A 164 -10.83 -4.15 -48.27
CA ILE A 164 -11.18 -4.80 -49.54
C ILE A 164 -9.86 -5.26 -50.13
N ASN A 165 -9.57 -6.56 -49.97
CA ASN A 165 -8.48 -7.22 -50.69
C ASN A 165 -8.84 -7.30 -52.15
N ASN A 166 -8.92 -6.11 -52.80
CA ASN A 166 -8.88 -5.96 -54.24
C ASN A 166 -7.41 -6.05 -54.71
N TYR A 167 -6.70 -7.09 -54.29
CA TYR A 167 -5.48 -7.47 -54.97
C TYR A 167 -5.88 -8.30 -56.19
N LEU A 168 -6.09 -7.55 -57.33
CA LEU A 168 -5.67 -7.92 -58.65
C LEU A 168 -5.40 -9.43 -58.86
N TYR A 169 -6.38 -10.09 -59.39
CA TYR A 169 -6.08 -11.19 -60.30
C TYR A 169 -5.42 -10.55 -61.55
N PRO A 170 -4.16 -10.94 -61.88
CA PRO A 170 -3.57 -10.50 -63.14
C PRO A 170 -4.45 -11.04 -64.28
N GLN A 171 -5.00 -10.13 -65.08
CA GLN A 171 -5.68 -10.45 -66.33
C GLN A 171 -4.70 -11.22 -67.20
N LYS A 172 -5.00 -12.46 -67.45
CA LYS A 172 -4.29 -13.31 -68.41
C LYS A 172 -4.52 -12.69 -69.78
N ILE A 173 -3.51 -11.97 -70.29
CA ILE A 173 -3.49 -11.46 -71.70
C ILE A 173 -3.32 -12.70 -72.58
N GLU A 174 -4.41 -13.14 -73.17
CA GLU A 174 -4.36 -14.08 -74.27
C GLU A 174 -3.78 -13.32 -75.49
N VAL A 175 -2.52 -13.60 -75.82
CA VAL A 175 -1.89 -13.17 -77.07
C VAL A 175 -2.45 -14.09 -78.16
N LEU A 176 -3.37 -13.54 -78.94
CA LEU A 176 -3.80 -14.14 -80.25
C LEU A 176 -2.65 -14.01 -81.23
N ASN A 177 -1.98 -15.15 -81.49
CA ASN A 177 -1.13 -15.29 -82.68
C ASN A 177 -2.00 -15.33 -83.93
N GLN A 178 -1.82 -14.32 -84.85
CA GLN A 178 -2.01 -14.46 -86.27
C GLN A 178 -0.65 -14.38 -86.94
#